data_0f587550e5466ab1e06fc061195f76f9
#
_entry.id   0f587550e5466ab1e06fc061195f76f9
#
_cell.length_a   1.000
_cell.length_b   1.000
_cell.length_c   1.000
_cell.angle_alpha   90.00
_cell.angle_beta   90.00
_cell.angle_gamma   90.00
#
_symmetry.space_group_name_H-M   'P 1'
#
loop_
_entity.id
_entity.type
_entity.pdbx_description
1 polymer ?
#
loop_
_entity_poly.entity_id
_entity_poly.type
_entity_poly.pdbx_seq_one_letter_code
_entity_poly.pdbx_strand_id
1 'polypeptide(L)'
;MTTSDRPREQPVEQDHHQGMPSSYIRFLAMIGTSIVVMFFLMYLHSYQIWDHAWFSETRVLMALIMGAAMMVIMLSYMLHMYQSRTANIAIYVSAIVLFGAALWLVRSQVTVDDVDYMEGMIPHHSIAILTSERAQIQDLRVRELADEIIDAQRREIKEMEWLISDIRENGLVTAQAGLEARPVPDFAPTPE
;
A
#
# COMPACT_ATOMS: atom_id res chain seq x y z
N MET A 1 9.49 -50.74 -64.61
CA MET A 1 8.24 -50.15 -64.07
C MET A 1 8.30 -50.38 -62.56
N THR A 2 8.94 -49.48 -61.83
CA THR A 2 9.17 -49.57 -60.39
C THR A 2 8.50 -48.35 -59.76
N THR A 3 7.33 -48.58 -59.17
CA THR A 3 6.59 -47.61 -58.38
C THR A 3 7.32 -47.34 -57.07
N SER A 4 7.83 -46.15 -56.91
CA SER A 4 8.39 -45.64 -55.68
C SER A 4 7.25 -45.29 -54.69
N ASP A 5 7.11 -46.12 -53.66
CA ASP A 5 6.21 -45.89 -52.56
C ASP A 5 6.91 -44.94 -51.58
N ARG A 6 6.51 -43.65 -51.51
CA ARG A 6 6.98 -42.70 -50.50
C ARG A 6 6.01 -42.78 -49.32
N PRO A 7 6.52 -43.01 -48.11
CA PRO A 7 5.69 -42.92 -46.91
C PRO A 7 5.13 -41.50 -46.74
N ARG A 8 3.86 -41.38 -46.50
CA ARG A 8 3.13 -40.14 -46.19
C ARG A 8 3.54 -39.69 -44.79
N GLU A 9 4.38 -38.68 -44.71
CA GLU A 9 4.70 -38.02 -43.45
C GLU A 9 3.44 -37.43 -42.87
N GLN A 10 3.03 -37.91 -41.72
CA GLN A 10 1.94 -37.31 -40.94
C GLN A 10 2.45 -35.98 -40.35
N PRO A 11 1.65 -34.90 -40.37
CA PRO A 11 2.00 -33.69 -39.68
C PRO A 11 2.08 -33.95 -38.18
N VAL A 12 3.24 -33.74 -37.58
CA VAL A 12 3.40 -33.68 -36.12
C VAL A 12 2.56 -32.54 -35.62
N GLU A 13 1.45 -32.89 -34.99
CA GLU A 13 0.60 -31.94 -34.25
C GLU A 13 1.43 -31.40 -33.09
N GLN A 14 2.01 -30.20 -33.26
CA GLN A 14 2.74 -29.50 -32.21
C GLN A 14 1.70 -29.04 -31.19
N ASP A 15 1.64 -29.77 -30.10
CA ASP A 15 0.89 -29.44 -28.90
C ASP A 15 1.41 -28.13 -28.32
N HIS A 16 0.80 -27.02 -28.72
CA HIS A 16 1.09 -25.69 -28.21
C HIS A 16 0.51 -25.53 -26.81
N HIS A 17 1.13 -26.18 -25.82
CA HIS A 17 1.06 -25.71 -24.47
C HIS A 17 1.79 -24.36 -24.40
N GLN A 18 1.09 -23.28 -24.74
CA GLN A 18 1.54 -21.91 -24.58
C GLN A 18 1.53 -21.54 -23.11
N GLY A 19 2.51 -22.00 -22.34
CA GLY A 19 2.90 -21.38 -21.08
C GLY A 19 3.25 -19.90 -21.36
N MET A 20 2.91 -18.98 -20.45
CA MET A 20 3.26 -17.56 -20.61
C MET A 20 4.77 -17.44 -20.93
N PRO A 21 5.17 -16.71 -22.00
CA PRO A 21 6.57 -16.54 -22.31
C PRO A 21 7.34 -16.01 -21.11
N SER A 22 8.55 -16.48 -20.89
CA SER A 22 9.41 -16.12 -19.74
C SER A 22 9.55 -14.59 -19.54
N SER A 23 9.40 -13.80 -20.60
CA SER A 23 9.41 -12.35 -20.56
C SER A 23 8.23 -11.75 -19.77
N TYR A 24 7.04 -12.30 -19.87
CA TYR A 24 5.88 -11.83 -19.09
C TYR A 24 6.01 -12.19 -17.61
N ILE A 25 6.56 -13.37 -17.31
CA ILE A 25 6.83 -13.76 -15.91
C ILE A 25 7.84 -12.81 -15.28
N ARG A 26 8.91 -12.46 -16.00
CA ARG A 26 9.90 -11.47 -15.55
C ARG A 26 9.29 -10.09 -15.36
N PHE A 27 8.42 -9.67 -16.26
CA PHE A 27 7.69 -8.40 -16.14
C PHE A 27 6.84 -8.36 -14.87
N LEU A 28 6.00 -9.39 -14.64
CA LEU A 28 5.17 -9.46 -13.44
C LEU A 28 5.99 -9.56 -12.15
N ALA A 29 7.10 -10.31 -12.17
CA ALA A 29 8.03 -10.38 -11.06
C ALA A 29 8.67 -9.02 -10.75
N MET A 30 9.06 -8.26 -11.78
CA MET A 30 9.60 -6.91 -11.62
C MET A 30 8.57 -5.97 -10.99
N ILE A 31 7.32 -5.98 -11.46
CA ILE A 31 6.24 -5.18 -10.88
C ILE A 31 5.98 -5.59 -9.43
N GLY A 32 5.86 -6.89 -9.14
CA GLY A 32 5.65 -7.39 -7.79
C GLY A 32 6.78 -6.98 -6.83
N THR A 33 8.03 -7.13 -7.25
CA THR A 33 9.20 -6.67 -6.46
C THR A 33 9.14 -5.16 -6.22
N SER A 34 8.78 -4.36 -7.23
CA SER A 34 8.65 -2.91 -7.10
C SER A 34 7.57 -2.52 -6.11
N ILE A 35 6.41 -3.21 -6.11
CA ILE A 35 5.33 -2.97 -5.14
C ILE A 35 5.82 -3.23 -3.71
N VAL A 36 6.50 -4.37 -3.50
CA VAL A 36 7.04 -4.73 -2.18
C VAL A 36 8.07 -3.70 -1.71
N VAL A 37 9.01 -3.33 -2.57
CA VAL A 37 10.02 -2.31 -2.24
C VAL A 37 9.36 -0.96 -1.92
N MET A 38 8.41 -0.50 -2.75
CA MET A 38 7.68 0.76 -2.49
C MET A 38 6.91 0.73 -1.16
N PHE A 39 6.29 -0.40 -0.82
CA PHE A 39 5.61 -0.56 0.46
C PHE A 39 6.56 -0.30 1.63
N PHE A 40 7.73 -0.94 1.65
CA PHE A 40 8.72 -0.73 2.71
C PHE A 40 9.32 0.69 2.69
N LEU A 41 9.57 1.25 1.51
CA LEU A 41 10.10 2.61 1.39
C LEU A 41 9.15 3.68 1.95
N MET A 42 7.83 3.43 1.94
CA MET A 42 6.85 4.35 2.54
C MET A 42 6.95 4.50 4.06
N TYR A 43 7.74 3.66 4.74
CA TYR A 43 7.98 3.80 6.19
C TYR A 43 9.22 4.64 6.52
N LEU A 44 10.12 4.88 5.56
CA LEU A 44 11.40 5.57 5.80
C LEU A 44 11.24 7.05 6.18
N HIS A 45 10.10 7.67 5.94
CA HIS A 45 9.85 9.08 6.24
C HIS A 45 9.02 9.30 7.51
N SER A 46 8.83 8.29 8.35
CA SER A 46 8.27 8.45 9.69
C SER A 46 9.32 9.08 10.64
N TYR A 47 8.87 9.87 11.62
CA TYR A 47 9.77 10.54 12.60
C TYR A 47 10.60 9.52 13.39
N GLN A 48 9.94 8.50 13.92
CA GLN A 48 10.57 7.33 14.55
C GLN A 48 10.30 6.12 13.65
N ILE A 49 11.35 5.66 12.95
CA ILE A 49 11.19 4.61 11.92
C ILE A 49 10.74 3.29 12.53
N TRP A 50 11.25 2.93 13.73
CA TRP A 50 10.96 1.63 14.36
C TRP A 50 9.70 1.65 15.22
N ASP A 51 9.51 2.67 16.03
CA ASP A 51 8.41 2.73 17.01
C ASP A 51 7.07 3.10 16.35
N HIS A 52 7.12 3.89 15.26
CA HIS A 52 5.91 4.28 14.51
C HIS A 52 5.72 3.50 13.20
N ALA A 53 6.41 2.37 13.01
CA ALA A 53 6.26 1.50 11.84
C ALA A 53 5.12 0.48 12.02
N TRP A 54 3.93 0.96 12.32
CA TRP A 54 2.74 0.13 12.42
C TRP A 54 2.27 -0.33 11.04
N PHE A 55 1.75 -1.56 10.97
CA PHE A 55 1.19 -2.08 9.72
C PHE A 55 -0.06 -1.26 9.35
N SER A 56 -0.16 -0.87 8.10
CA SER A 56 -1.29 -0.09 7.60
C SER A 56 -1.84 -0.71 6.32
N GLU A 57 -3.07 -1.18 6.37
CA GLU A 57 -3.81 -1.69 5.20
C GLU A 57 -3.90 -0.62 4.10
N THR A 58 -4.16 0.63 4.49
CA THR A 58 -4.19 1.77 3.57
C THR A 58 -2.89 1.91 2.76
N ARG A 59 -1.72 1.69 3.38
CA ARG A 59 -0.42 1.72 2.68
C ARG A 59 -0.26 0.57 1.69
N VAL A 60 -0.77 -0.60 2.01
CA VAL A 60 -0.81 -1.75 1.07
C VAL A 60 -1.65 -1.39 -0.15
N LEU A 61 -2.87 -0.87 0.07
CA LEU A 61 -3.76 -0.44 -1.02
C LEU A 61 -3.14 0.66 -1.89
N MET A 62 -2.45 1.64 -1.27
CA MET A 62 -1.72 2.68 -2.01
C MET A 62 -0.57 2.10 -2.84
N ALA A 63 0.18 1.13 -2.30
CA ALA A 63 1.24 0.44 -3.05
C ALA A 63 0.66 -0.34 -4.24
N LEU A 64 -0.51 -0.98 -4.08
CA LEU A 64 -1.21 -1.67 -5.17
C LEU A 64 -1.70 -0.71 -6.25
N ILE A 65 -2.25 0.46 -5.88
CA ILE A 65 -2.65 1.52 -6.82
C ILE A 65 -1.44 1.97 -7.66
N MET A 66 -0.31 2.25 -7.01
CA MET A 66 0.93 2.63 -7.70
C MET A 66 1.46 1.50 -8.61
N GLY A 67 1.40 0.25 -8.13
CA GLY A 67 1.81 -0.92 -8.91
C GLY A 67 0.93 -1.14 -10.14
N ALA A 68 -0.38 -0.95 -10.02
CA ALA A 68 -1.32 -1.05 -11.14
C ALA A 68 -1.04 0.04 -12.19
N ALA A 69 -0.81 1.29 -11.77
CA ALA A 69 -0.41 2.37 -12.67
C ALA A 69 0.93 2.07 -13.36
N MET A 70 1.92 1.56 -12.61
CA MET A 70 3.22 1.15 -13.14
C MET A 70 3.09 0.04 -14.19
N MET A 71 2.22 -0.95 -13.96
CA MET A 71 1.93 -2.02 -14.93
C MET A 71 1.49 -1.44 -16.29
N VAL A 72 0.55 -0.51 -16.28
CA VAL A 72 0.04 0.15 -17.50
C VAL A 72 1.15 0.92 -18.19
N ILE A 73 1.88 1.76 -17.46
CA ILE A 73 2.93 2.61 -18.02
C ILE A 73 4.05 1.76 -18.61
N MET A 74 4.62 0.85 -17.83
CA MET A 74 5.76 0.03 -18.25
C MET A 74 5.41 -0.86 -19.45
N LEU A 75 4.23 -1.50 -19.43
CA LEU A 75 3.80 -2.31 -20.58
C LEU A 75 3.64 -1.46 -21.83
N SER A 76 3.07 -0.24 -21.71
CA SER A 76 2.89 0.67 -22.84
C SER A 76 4.21 1.06 -23.50
N TYR A 77 5.24 1.37 -22.71
CA TYR A 77 6.57 1.69 -23.23
C TYR A 77 7.32 0.47 -23.81
N MET A 78 6.99 -0.74 -23.33
CA MET A 78 7.70 -1.96 -23.69
C MET A 78 6.89 -2.86 -24.63
N LEU A 79 5.80 -2.39 -25.26
CA LEU A 79 4.95 -3.18 -26.18
C LEU A 79 5.73 -3.87 -27.31
N HIS A 80 6.83 -3.26 -27.77
CA HIS A 80 7.68 -3.84 -28.82
C HIS A 80 8.36 -5.15 -28.38
N MET A 81 8.53 -5.37 -27.06
CA MET A 81 9.12 -6.60 -26.49
C MET A 81 8.07 -7.67 -26.19
N TYR A 82 6.80 -7.28 -26.06
CA TYR A 82 5.68 -8.15 -25.63
C TYR A 82 4.70 -8.35 -26.79
N GLN A 83 4.90 -9.41 -27.57
CA GLN A 83 4.19 -9.62 -28.83
C GLN A 83 2.83 -10.29 -28.69
N SER A 84 2.51 -10.92 -27.53
CA SER A 84 1.23 -11.55 -27.31
C SER A 84 0.12 -10.54 -27.03
N ARG A 85 -0.73 -10.29 -28.02
CA ARG A 85 -1.84 -9.34 -27.92
C ARG A 85 -2.81 -9.71 -26.79
N THR A 86 -3.10 -11.00 -26.63
CA THR A 86 -4.00 -11.51 -25.59
C THR A 86 -3.42 -11.28 -24.21
N ALA A 87 -2.12 -11.58 -23.99
CA ALA A 87 -1.46 -11.33 -22.72
C ALA A 87 -1.40 -9.83 -22.39
N ASN A 88 -1.09 -8.98 -23.36
CA ASN A 88 -1.08 -7.53 -23.16
C ASN A 88 -2.46 -6.99 -22.73
N ILE A 89 -3.53 -7.41 -23.41
CA ILE A 89 -4.90 -7.02 -23.06
C ILE A 89 -5.24 -7.51 -21.65
N ALA A 90 -4.92 -8.76 -21.32
CA ALA A 90 -5.16 -9.31 -19.99
C ALA A 90 -4.46 -8.52 -18.88
N ILE A 91 -3.19 -8.11 -19.10
CA ILE A 91 -2.44 -7.28 -18.15
C ILE A 91 -3.07 -5.89 -18.01
N TYR A 92 -3.47 -5.22 -19.11
CA TYR A 92 -4.16 -3.93 -19.03
C TYR A 92 -5.49 -4.03 -18.27
N VAL A 93 -6.31 -5.04 -18.59
CA VAL A 93 -7.59 -5.25 -17.90
C VAL A 93 -7.37 -5.52 -16.42
N SER A 94 -6.43 -6.40 -16.08
CA SER A 94 -6.12 -6.71 -14.67
C SER A 94 -5.60 -5.49 -13.91
N ALA A 95 -4.77 -4.67 -14.54
CA ALA A 95 -4.27 -3.43 -13.93
C ALA A 95 -5.40 -2.42 -13.68
N ILE A 96 -6.33 -2.25 -14.62
CA ILE A 96 -7.50 -1.36 -14.46
C ILE A 96 -8.42 -1.87 -13.34
N VAL A 97 -8.68 -3.17 -13.29
CA VAL A 97 -9.51 -3.79 -12.24
C VAL A 97 -8.84 -3.64 -10.88
N LEU A 98 -7.54 -3.94 -10.78
CA LEU A 98 -6.77 -3.80 -9.55
C LEU A 98 -6.76 -2.34 -9.06
N PHE A 99 -6.51 -1.39 -9.96
CA PHE A 99 -6.54 0.05 -9.66
C PHE A 99 -7.91 0.47 -9.14
N GLY A 100 -8.99 0.11 -9.84
CA GLY A 100 -10.35 0.47 -9.45
C GLY A 100 -10.78 -0.13 -8.13
N ALA A 101 -10.46 -1.42 -7.90
CA ALA A 101 -10.76 -2.11 -6.64
C ALA A 101 -9.99 -1.53 -5.46
N ALA A 102 -8.67 -1.33 -5.60
CA ALA A 102 -7.84 -0.75 -4.55
C ALA A 102 -8.24 0.70 -4.25
N LEU A 103 -8.57 1.50 -5.28
CA LEU A 103 -9.07 2.87 -5.11
C LEU A 103 -10.42 2.89 -4.39
N TRP A 104 -11.32 1.97 -4.73
CA TRP A 104 -12.61 1.86 -4.06
C TRP A 104 -12.44 1.47 -2.59
N LEU A 105 -11.59 0.48 -2.27
CA LEU A 105 -11.30 0.05 -0.91
C LEU A 105 -10.70 1.19 -0.08
N VAL A 106 -9.68 1.88 -0.60
CA VAL A 106 -9.04 2.99 0.12
C VAL A 106 -9.96 4.18 0.35
N ARG A 107 -10.96 4.38 -0.52
CA ARG A 107 -11.92 5.48 -0.35
C ARG A 107 -13.13 5.11 0.51
N SER A 108 -13.55 3.86 0.47
CA SER A 108 -14.69 3.39 1.27
C SER A 108 -14.32 3.05 2.71
N GLN A 109 -13.05 2.72 2.98
CA GLN A 109 -12.53 2.29 4.29
C GLN A 109 -13.32 1.11 4.90
N VAL A 110 -14.02 0.34 4.07
CA VAL A 110 -14.97 -0.70 4.50
C VAL A 110 -14.29 -1.89 5.20
N THR A 111 -12.99 -2.06 4.98
CA THR A 111 -12.17 -3.11 5.60
C THR A 111 -11.39 -2.64 6.81
N VAL A 112 -11.38 -1.33 7.08
CA VAL A 112 -10.59 -0.70 8.16
C VAL A 112 -11.42 -0.68 9.43
N ASP A 113 -10.98 -1.39 10.44
CA ASP A 113 -11.58 -1.35 11.78
C ASP A 113 -10.94 -0.25 12.67
N ASP A 114 -11.38 -0.16 13.95
CA ASP A 114 -10.91 0.87 14.89
C ASP A 114 -9.40 0.79 15.13
N VAL A 115 -8.85 -0.42 15.22
CA VAL A 115 -7.41 -0.65 15.44
C VAL A 115 -6.63 -0.36 14.18
N ASP A 116 -7.06 -0.86 13.02
CA ASP A 116 -6.45 -0.60 11.72
C ASP A 116 -6.40 0.90 11.39
N TYR A 117 -7.49 1.62 11.74
CA TYR A 117 -7.54 3.08 11.61
C TYR A 117 -6.41 3.76 12.40
N MET A 118 -6.27 3.43 13.68
CA MET A 118 -5.24 4.03 14.53
C MET A 118 -3.82 3.62 14.11
N GLU A 119 -3.61 2.35 13.74
CA GLU A 119 -2.33 1.86 13.23
C GLU A 119 -1.92 2.54 11.92
N GLY A 120 -2.90 2.91 11.08
CA GLY A 120 -2.67 3.72 9.88
C GLY A 120 -2.37 5.19 10.18
N MET A 121 -2.99 5.74 11.23
CA MET A 121 -2.87 7.16 11.60
C MET A 121 -1.56 7.47 12.35
N ILE A 122 -1.05 6.57 13.20
CA ILE A 122 0.21 6.78 13.93
C ILE A 122 1.38 7.15 12.99
N PRO A 123 1.70 6.40 11.94
CA PRO A 123 2.76 6.80 11.02
C PRO A 123 2.42 8.05 10.20
N HIS A 124 1.16 8.37 9.98
CA HIS A 124 0.74 9.62 9.34
C HIS A 124 1.05 10.83 10.24
N HIS A 125 0.71 10.75 11.53
CA HIS A 125 1.02 11.79 12.52
C HIS A 125 2.53 11.94 12.70
N SER A 126 3.27 10.84 12.71
CA SER A 126 4.73 10.82 12.77
C SER A 126 5.38 11.60 11.62
N ILE A 127 4.83 11.55 10.40
CA ILE A 127 5.29 12.35 9.27
C ILE A 127 5.05 13.85 9.51
N ALA A 128 3.90 14.20 10.08
CA ALA A 128 3.57 15.59 10.38
C ALA A 128 4.56 16.20 11.39
N ILE A 129 4.94 15.46 12.43
CA ILE A 129 5.99 15.87 13.38
C ILE A 129 7.32 16.09 12.64
N LEU A 130 7.76 15.10 11.86
CA LEU A 130 9.04 15.18 11.12
C LEU A 130 9.10 16.41 10.22
N THR A 131 8.05 16.68 9.48
CA THR A 131 8.00 17.82 8.54
C THR A 131 7.93 19.15 9.27
N SER A 132 7.16 19.25 10.35
CA SER A 132 7.02 20.46 11.14
C SER A 132 8.30 20.84 11.90
N GLU A 133 9.05 19.86 12.41
CA GLU A 133 10.32 20.11 13.09
C GLU A 133 11.45 20.49 12.13
N ARG A 134 11.53 19.84 10.97
CA ARG A 134 12.68 19.97 10.06
C ARG A 134 12.51 21.04 9.00
N ALA A 135 11.29 21.54 8.78
CA ALA A 135 11.03 22.61 7.82
C ALA A 135 11.71 23.91 8.26
N GLN A 136 12.35 24.61 7.32
CA GLN A 136 12.98 25.91 7.56
C GLN A 136 11.93 27.03 7.50
N ILE A 137 11.03 27.05 8.48
CA ILE A 137 9.91 27.99 8.56
C ILE A 137 10.42 29.35 9.06
N GLN A 138 10.22 30.42 8.28
CA GLN A 138 10.65 31.78 8.60
C GLN A 138 9.51 32.68 9.08
N ASP A 139 8.29 32.46 8.63
CA ASP A 139 7.11 33.22 9.10
C ASP A 139 6.73 32.73 10.51
N LEU A 140 6.75 33.64 11.48
CA LEU A 140 6.49 33.32 12.89
C LEU A 140 5.10 32.71 13.12
N ARG A 141 4.09 33.15 12.37
CA ARG A 141 2.74 32.58 12.47
C ARG A 141 2.68 31.14 11.99
N VAL A 142 3.46 30.82 10.95
CA VAL A 142 3.56 29.45 10.43
C VAL A 142 4.38 28.59 11.40
N ARG A 143 5.41 29.15 12.04
CA ARG A 143 6.18 28.46 13.06
C ARG A 143 5.31 28.12 14.28
N GLU A 144 4.56 29.07 14.80
CA GLU A 144 3.62 28.86 15.90
C GLU A 144 2.61 27.75 15.57
N LEU A 145 1.97 27.80 14.38
CA LEU A 145 1.09 26.73 13.94
C LEU A 145 1.79 25.36 13.86
N ALA A 146 3.04 25.33 13.38
CA ALA A 146 3.78 24.07 13.27
C ALA A 146 4.15 23.50 14.66
N ASP A 147 4.41 24.35 15.65
CA ASP A 147 4.67 23.94 17.03
C ASP A 147 3.38 23.36 17.67
N GLU A 148 2.23 24.00 17.47
CA GLU A 148 0.92 23.46 17.89
C GLU A 148 0.62 22.10 17.25
N ILE A 149 0.94 21.94 15.94
CA ILE A 149 0.78 20.66 15.26
C ILE A 149 1.68 19.59 15.90
N ILE A 150 2.94 19.89 16.20
CA ILE A 150 3.87 18.94 16.82
C ILE A 150 3.30 18.43 18.14
N ASP A 151 2.84 19.34 19.01
CA ASP A 151 2.32 18.99 20.33
C ASP A 151 1.04 18.16 20.23
N ALA A 152 0.12 18.56 19.34
CA ALA A 152 -1.12 17.80 19.08
C ALA A 152 -0.82 16.40 18.57
N GLN A 153 0.06 16.26 17.58
CA GLN A 153 0.39 14.96 16.97
C GLN A 153 1.10 14.02 17.95
N ARG A 154 2.00 14.55 18.81
CA ARG A 154 2.65 13.76 19.87
C ARG A 154 1.65 13.22 20.90
N ARG A 155 0.68 14.05 21.29
CA ARG A 155 -0.40 13.65 22.19
C ARG A 155 -1.26 12.56 21.56
N GLU A 156 -1.73 12.80 20.34
CA GLU A 156 -2.64 11.90 19.62
C GLU A 156 -2.00 10.53 19.31
N ILE A 157 -0.70 10.47 19.05
CA ILE A 157 0.02 9.19 18.91
C ILE A 157 -0.06 8.40 20.21
N LYS A 158 0.24 9.01 21.38
CA LYS A 158 0.16 8.31 22.67
C LYS A 158 -1.24 7.85 23.00
N GLU A 159 -2.25 8.65 22.65
CA GLU A 159 -3.65 8.32 22.83
C GLU A 159 -4.06 7.12 21.96
N MET A 160 -3.68 7.09 20.69
CA MET A 160 -3.92 5.96 19.79
C MET A 160 -3.22 4.69 20.26
N GLU A 161 -1.95 4.76 20.68
CA GLU A 161 -1.20 3.62 21.21
C GLU A 161 -1.88 3.03 22.45
N TRP A 162 -2.37 3.88 23.36
CA TRP A 162 -3.12 3.45 24.54
C TRP A 162 -4.46 2.80 24.15
N LEU A 163 -5.22 3.42 23.24
CA LEU A 163 -6.50 2.89 22.75
C LEU A 163 -6.33 1.53 22.06
N ILE A 164 -5.30 1.35 21.24
CA ILE A 164 -4.99 0.06 20.60
C ILE A 164 -4.76 -1.01 21.68
N SER A 165 -3.98 -0.69 22.71
CA SER A 165 -3.72 -1.63 23.82
C SER A 165 -5.02 -1.95 24.60
N ASP A 166 -5.79 -0.92 24.96
CA ASP A 166 -7.05 -1.10 25.70
C ASP A 166 -8.08 -1.92 24.91
N ILE A 167 -8.24 -1.65 23.61
CA ILE A 167 -9.17 -2.42 22.76
C ILE A 167 -8.73 -3.88 22.64
N ARG A 168 -7.44 -4.14 22.48
CA ARG A 168 -6.91 -5.51 22.38
C ARG A 168 -7.07 -6.30 23.67
N GLU A 169 -6.94 -5.66 24.83
CA GLU A 169 -7.04 -6.30 26.15
C GLU A 169 -8.48 -6.43 26.63
N ASN A 170 -9.30 -5.41 26.42
CA ASN A 170 -10.61 -5.26 27.06
C ASN A 170 -11.79 -5.22 26.08
N GLY A 171 -11.53 -5.19 24.77
CA GLY A 171 -12.54 -5.09 23.72
C GLY A 171 -13.08 -3.67 23.54
N LEU A 172 -13.93 -3.52 22.51
CA LEU A 172 -14.52 -2.23 22.10
C LEU A 172 -15.46 -1.66 23.16
N VAL A 173 -15.43 -0.34 23.31
CA VAL A 173 -16.42 0.42 24.08
C VAL A 173 -17.49 0.94 23.12
N THR A 174 -18.66 0.31 23.12
CA THR A 174 -19.78 0.65 22.23
C THR A 174 -20.96 1.32 22.96
N ALA A 175 -20.86 1.53 24.29
CA ALA A 175 -21.88 2.16 25.09
C ALA A 175 -21.30 3.26 25.98
N GLN A 176 -22.11 4.28 26.31
CA GLN A 176 -21.73 5.43 27.13
C GLN A 176 -21.20 5.02 28.51
N ALA A 177 -21.83 4.03 29.17
CA ALA A 177 -21.39 3.52 30.46
C ALA A 177 -19.95 2.92 30.41
N GLY A 178 -19.55 2.32 29.29
CA GLY A 178 -18.19 1.84 29.09
C GLY A 178 -17.18 2.97 28.95
N LEU A 179 -17.56 4.07 28.27
CA LEU A 179 -16.73 5.25 28.14
C LEU A 179 -16.45 5.91 29.50
N GLU A 180 -17.47 5.97 30.38
CA GLU A 180 -17.33 6.48 31.76
C GLU A 180 -16.46 5.58 32.61
N ALA A 181 -16.53 4.26 32.41
CA ALA A 181 -15.74 3.27 33.17
C ALA A 181 -14.27 3.19 32.74
N ARG A 182 -13.99 3.49 31.46
CA ARG A 182 -12.63 3.44 30.86
C ARG A 182 -12.35 4.73 30.07
N PRO A 183 -12.24 5.89 30.76
CA PRO A 183 -11.92 7.14 30.08
C PRO A 183 -10.49 7.10 29.53
N VAL A 184 -10.28 7.75 28.39
CA VAL A 184 -8.95 7.94 27.84
C VAL A 184 -8.13 8.80 28.80
N PRO A 185 -6.90 8.41 29.19
CA PRO A 185 -6.01 9.22 30.02
C PRO A 185 -5.68 10.57 29.37
N ASP A 186 -5.37 11.56 30.18
CA ASP A 186 -4.88 12.84 29.69
C ASP A 186 -3.39 12.70 29.32
N PHE A 187 -3.09 12.81 28.02
CA PHE A 187 -1.75 12.79 27.47
C PHE A 187 -1.22 14.19 27.17
N ALA A 188 -1.67 15.21 27.90
CA ALA A 188 -1.18 16.57 27.72
C ALA A 188 0.37 16.60 27.71
N PRO A 189 1.00 17.42 26.83
CA PRO A 189 2.44 17.55 26.80
C PRO A 189 2.93 18.01 28.19
N THR A 190 3.83 17.24 28.79
CA THR A 190 4.53 17.68 30.00
C THR A 190 5.36 18.90 29.59
N PRO A 191 5.18 20.07 30.19
CA PRO A 191 6.04 21.20 29.90
C PRO A 191 7.48 20.81 30.26
N GLU A 192 8.40 20.89 29.26
CA GLU A 192 9.84 20.76 29.47
C GLU A 192 10.42 21.95 30.23
#